data_873f64aa82a853e84e9036446be25f02
#
_entry.id   873f64aa82a853e84e9036446be25f02
#
_cell.length_a   1.000
_cell.length_b   1.000
_cell.length_c   1.000
_cell.angle_alpha   90.00
_cell.angle_beta   90.00
_cell.angle_gamma   90.00
#
_symmetry.space_group_name_H-M   'P 1'
#
loop_
_entity.id
_entity.type
_entity.pdbx_description
1 polymer ?
#
loop_
_entity_poly.entity_id
_entity_poly.type
_entity_poly.pdbx_seq_one_letter_code
_entity_poly.pdbx_strand_id
1 'polypeptide(L)'
;MKILDRQEFSRQMEERVAEVEEIVRGFLPRASGTGVSENGDSFQKTIFDAMEYSLMAGGKRLRPIFIREAYRLFGGDEKAVVEAFMAAMEMIHTYSLVHDDLPAMDNDDFRRGKPTTHKVFGEDMGILAGDALLNFAYETALKGVGQARNKENAVGALQILSEKAGVFGMVGGQVVDVEMTGKSLTEAQVDFIYRLKTGALLEASLMVGAVLAGAPEEQVVWMEQIGACIGMAFQIQDDILDLTSTTEELGKPVGSDEKNEKMTYVTIHGMERAKEKVEEYSGQALEILEQLPGENAFLNTLILELIHRKK
;
A
#
# COMPACT_ATOMS: atom_id res chain seq x y z
N MET A 1 9.98 20.19 13.75
CA MET A 1 10.01 18.81 13.20
C MET A 1 11.45 18.31 13.06
N LYS A 2 11.80 17.10 13.56
CA LYS A 2 13.11 16.46 13.32
C LYS A 2 13.06 15.64 12.04
N ILE A 3 14.15 15.68 11.26
CA ILE A 3 14.36 14.85 10.07
C ILE A 3 15.70 14.12 10.18
N LEU A 4 15.82 12.96 9.55
CA LEU A 4 17.05 12.21 9.46
C LEU A 4 17.89 12.71 8.28
N ASP A 5 19.21 12.59 8.38
CA ASP A 5 20.04 12.74 7.19
C ASP A 5 19.82 11.56 6.23
N ARG A 6 20.21 11.73 4.97
CA ARG A 6 19.94 10.77 3.90
C ARG A 6 20.56 9.39 4.16
N GLN A 7 21.73 9.33 4.76
CA GLN A 7 22.43 8.07 5.00
C GLN A 7 21.74 7.28 6.12
N GLU A 8 21.40 7.95 7.20
CA GLU A 8 20.67 7.36 8.32
C GLU A 8 19.26 6.93 7.92
N PHE A 9 18.57 7.75 7.12
CA PHE A 9 17.26 7.37 6.58
C PHE A 9 17.33 6.12 5.71
N SER A 10 18.30 6.05 4.76
CA SER A 10 18.45 4.87 3.90
C SER A 10 18.71 3.60 4.71
N ARG A 11 19.61 3.66 5.70
CA ARG A 11 19.90 2.55 6.59
C ARG A 11 18.65 2.08 7.35
N GLN A 12 17.93 3.02 7.96
CA GLN A 12 16.72 2.71 8.71
C GLN A 12 15.60 2.19 7.81
N MET A 13 15.51 2.65 6.56
CA MET A 13 14.53 2.15 5.59
C MET A 13 14.80 0.69 5.22
N GLU A 14 16.06 0.33 4.94
CA GLU A 14 16.49 -1.04 4.65
C GLU A 14 16.18 -1.98 5.83
N GLU A 15 16.48 -1.57 7.05
CA GLU A 15 16.17 -2.34 8.26
C GLU A 15 14.66 -2.58 8.41
N ARG A 16 13.84 -1.56 8.17
CA ARG A 16 12.36 -1.68 8.26
C ARG A 16 11.77 -2.55 7.16
N VAL A 17 12.30 -2.45 5.95
CA VAL A 17 11.87 -3.32 4.85
C VAL A 17 12.19 -4.79 5.19
N ALA A 18 13.39 -5.08 5.63
CA ALA A 18 13.80 -6.43 6.02
C ALA A 18 12.93 -6.99 7.15
N GLU A 19 12.66 -6.18 8.18
CA GLU A 19 11.79 -6.57 9.29
C GLU A 19 10.34 -6.83 8.82
N VAL A 20 9.79 -6.00 7.93
CA VAL A 20 8.46 -6.22 7.34
C VAL A 20 8.42 -7.52 6.54
N GLU A 21 9.46 -7.82 5.77
CA GLU A 21 9.53 -9.06 5.00
C GLU A 21 9.56 -10.31 5.90
N GLU A 22 10.26 -10.25 7.03
CA GLU A 22 10.23 -11.33 8.03
C GLU A 22 8.83 -11.48 8.65
N ILE A 23 8.19 -10.37 9.04
CA ILE A 23 6.83 -10.36 9.58
C ILE A 23 5.86 -11.00 8.59
N VAL A 24 5.83 -10.49 7.37
CA VAL A 24 4.91 -10.97 6.32
C VAL A 24 5.13 -12.45 6.03
N ARG A 25 6.38 -12.90 5.93
CA ARG A 25 6.75 -14.30 5.75
C ARG A 25 6.28 -15.18 6.92
N GLY A 26 6.32 -14.65 8.14
CA GLY A 26 5.87 -15.34 9.36
C GLY A 26 4.37 -15.62 9.39
N PHE A 27 3.57 -14.81 8.68
CA PHE A 27 2.12 -14.97 8.60
C PHE A 27 1.66 -15.80 7.39
N LEU A 28 2.54 -16.14 6.43
CA LEU A 28 2.15 -16.95 5.28
C LEU A 28 1.56 -18.29 5.73
N PRO A 29 0.51 -18.78 5.03
CA PRO A 29 -0.09 -20.05 5.37
C PRO A 29 0.88 -21.20 5.09
N ARG A 30 0.87 -22.20 5.96
CA ARG A 30 1.68 -23.42 5.81
C ARG A 30 0.74 -24.62 5.74
N ALA A 31 1.15 -25.59 4.94
CA ALA A 31 0.44 -26.86 4.88
C ALA A 31 0.36 -27.48 6.28
N SER A 32 -0.86 -27.80 6.74
CA SER A 32 -1.09 -28.49 8.01
C SER A 32 -2.37 -29.33 7.96
N GLY A 33 -2.39 -30.45 8.67
CA GLY A 33 -3.61 -31.24 8.89
C GLY A 33 -4.03 -32.10 7.70
N THR A 34 -5.35 -32.18 7.48
CA THR A 34 -6.02 -33.14 6.56
C THR A 34 -5.78 -32.91 5.06
N GLY A 35 -5.10 -31.85 4.68
CA GLY A 35 -4.77 -31.51 3.30
C GLY A 35 -3.39 -31.99 2.85
N VAL A 36 -2.79 -32.99 3.50
CA VAL A 36 -1.44 -33.49 3.19
C VAL A 36 -1.51 -34.85 2.50
N SER A 37 -0.79 -35.03 1.39
CA SER A 37 -0.65 -36.27 0.69
C SER A 37 0.17 -37.30 1.49
N GLU A 38 0.18 -38.58 1.05
CA GLU A 38 1.02 -39.61 1.64
C GLU A 38 2.52 -39.28 1.62
N ASN A 39 2.97 -38.45 0.67
CA ASN A 39 4.35 -37.95 0.57
C ASN A 39 4.65 -36.69 1.41
N GLY A 40 3.67 -36.18 2.18
CA GLY A 40 3.82 -35.02 3.00
C GLY A 40 3.56 -33.67 2.29
N ASP A 41 3.20 -33.66 1.00
CA ASP A 41 2.84 -32.48 0.25
C ASP A 41 1.38 -32.09 0.47
N SER A 42 1.09 -30.79 0.56
CA SER A 42 -0.29 -30.30 0.59
C SER A 42 -0.94 -30.39 -0.78
N PHE A 43 -2.20 -30.85 -0.83
CA PHE A 43 -2.98 -30.84 -2.07
C PHE A 43 -3.17 -29.45 -2.66
N GLN A 44 -3.18 -28.42 -1.80
CA GLN A 44 -3.27 -27.01 -2.18
C GLN A 44 -1.91 -26.29 -2.25
N LYS A 45 -0.80 -27.02 -2.43
CA LYS A 45 0.56 -26.45 -2.46
C LYS A 45 0.69 -25.29 -3.45
N THR A 46 0.10 -25.44 -4.64
CA THR A 46 0.20 -24.42 -5.70
C THR A 46 -0.33 -23.06 -5.25
N ILE A 47 -1.42 -23.01 -4.47
CA ILE A 47 -1.95 -21.72 -3.99
C ILE A 47 -1.02 -21.10 -2.95
N PHE A 48 -0.41 -21.90 -2.06
CA PHE A 48 0.57 -21.38 -1.10
C PHE A 48 1.81 -20.84 -1.80
N ASP A 49 2.32 -21.55 -2.80
CA ASP A 49 3.46 -21.14 -3.61
C ASP A 49 3.15 -19.82 -4.38
N ALA A 50 1.94 -19.69 -4.94
CA ALA A 50 1.51 -18.49 -5.67
C ALA A 50 1.33 -17.28 -4.74
N MET A 51 0.76 -17.47 -3.54
CA MET A 51 0.66 -16.43 -2.52
C MET A 51 2.05 -15.96 -2.05
N GLU A 52 2.95 -16.89 -1.73
CA GLU A 52 4.32 -16.55 -1.31
C GLU A 52 5.08 -15.86 -2.43
N TYR A 53 5.00 -16.37 -3.66
CA TYR A 53 5.65 -15.79 -4.83
C TYR A 53 5.27 -14.31 -5.00
N SER A 54 3.96 -14.02 -4.96
CA SER A 54 3.43 -12.67 -5.13
C SER A 54 3.83 -11.75 -3.98
N LEU A 55 3.60 -12.22 -2.75
CA LEU A 55 3.82 -11.44 -1.54
C LEU A 55 5.31 -11.13 -1.31
N MET A 56 6.20 -12.06 -1.70
CA MET A 56 7.65 -11.93 -1.55
C MET A 56 8.34 -11.44 -2.85
N ALA A 57 7.59 -10.86 -3.78
CA ALA A 57 8.16 -10.30 -5.00
C ALA A 57 9.01 -9.03 -4.80
N GLY A 58 9.14 -8.54 -3.57
CA GLY A 58 9.88 -7.32 -3.21
C GLY A 58 8.97 -6.09 -3.10
N GLY A 59 9.59 -4.91 -3.08
CA GLY A 59 8.91 -3.62 -2.98
C GLY A 59 9.34 -2.80 -1.77
N LYS A 60 8.90 -1.53 -1.69
CA LYS A 60 9.31 -0.59 -0.63
C LYS A 60 8.58 -0.84 0.70
N ARG A 61 7.59 -1.71 0.75
CA ARG A 61 6.81 -2.06 1.96
C ARG A 61 6.27 -0.84 2.74
N LEU A 62 5.90 0.21 2.04
CA LEU A 62 5.52 1.49 2.66
C LEU A 62 4.30 1.38 3.58
N ARG A 63 3.26 0.67 3.15
CA ARG A 63 2.00 0.55 3.89
C ARG A 63 2.17 -0.08 5.28
N PRO A 64 2.78 -1.26 5.42
CA PRO A 64 3.08 -1.81 6.74
C PRO A 64 4.06 -0.96 7.56
N ILE A 65 5.02 -0.26 6.92
CA ILE A 65 5.90 0.67 7.62
C ILE A 65 5.09 1.84 8.18
N PHE A 66 4.15 2.42 7.42
CA PHE A 66 3.26 3.48 7.93
C PHE A 66 2.41 3.01 9.12
N ILE A 67 1.84 1.80 9.08
CA ILE A 67 1.13 1.23 10.23
C ILE A 67 2.02 1.26 11.47
N ARG A 68 3.22 0.74 11.36
CA ARG A 68 4.16 0.65 12.50
C ARG A 68 4.61 2.01 13.00
N GLU A 69 4.95 2.94 12.12
CA GLU A 69 5.44 4.24 12.52
C GLU A 69 4.32 5.10 13.14
N ALA A 70 3.09 5.01 12.63
CA ALA A 70 1.92 5.59 13.27
C ALA A 70 1.64 4.95 14.64
N TYR A 71 1.68 3.63 14.74
CA TYR A 71 1.52 2.91 15.99
C TYR A 71 2.54 3.33 17.06
N ARG A 72 3.81 3.49 16.67
CA ARG A 72 4.89 3.98 17.55
C ARG A 72 4.71 5.43 17.96
N LEU A 73 4.23 6.29 17.06
CA LEU A 73 3.99 7.71 17.31
C LEU A 73 3.02 7.91 18.49
N PHE A 74 2.01 7.04 18.59
CA PHE A 74 1.01 7.04 19.66
C PHE A 74 1.35 6.11 20.82
N GLY A 75 2.57 5.60 20.91
CA GLY A 75 3.06 4.82 22.05
C GLY A 75 2.56 3.37 22.13
N GLY A 76 2.14 2.79 21.01
CA GLY A 76 1.72 1.40 20.94
C GLY A 76 2.83 0.41 21.30
N ASP A 77 2.50 -0.66 22.05
CA ASP A 77 3.45 -1.64 22.61
C ASP A 77 3.07 -3.12 22.39
N GLU A 78 1.95 -3.41 21.70
CA GLU A 78 1.50 -4.77 21.41
C GLU A 78 2.03 -5.28 20.07
N LYS A 79 3.27 -5.77 20.07
CA LYS A 79 3.98 -6.21 18.86
C LYS A 79 3.17 -7.20 18.00
N ALA A 80 2.62 -8.25 18.60
CA ALA A 80 1.88 -9.29 17.86
C ALA A 80 0.62 -8.75 17.16
N VAL A 81 -0.03 -7.75 17.76
CA VAL A 81 -1.22 -7.13 17.18
C VAL A 81 -0.86 -6.28 15.96
N VAL A 82 0.10 -5.36 16.12
CA VAL A 82 0.48 -4.47 15.01
C VAL A 82 1.08 -5.25 13.84
N GLU A 83 1.88 -6.31 14.10
CA GLU A 83 2.45 -7.17 13.06
C GLU A 83 1.38 -7.92 12.25
N ALA A 84 0.30 -8.38 12.91
CA ALA A 84 -0.83 -9.00 12.21
C ALA A 84 -1.51 -8.02 11.23
N PHE A 85 -1.73 -6.77 11.64
CA PHE A 85 -2.30 -5.73 10.76
C PHE A 85 -1.33 -5.27 9.65
N MET A 86 -0.02 -5.23 9.93
CA MET A 86 1.01 -4.96 8.93
C MET A 86 1.01 -6.03 7.83
N ALA A 87 0.96 -7.31 8.22
CA ALA A 87 0.90 -8.43 7.28
C ALA A 87 -0.41 -8.42 6.48
N ALA A 88 -1.55 -8.18 7.15
CA ALA A 88 -2.86 -8.09 6.50
C ALA A 88 -2.89 -6.97 5.44
N MET A 89 -2.39 -5.79 5.77
CA MET A 89 -2.31 -4.66 4.85
C MET A 89 -1.46 -5.00 3.61
N GLU A 90 -0.31 -5.63 3.79
CA GLU A 90 0.55 -5.99 2.66
C GLU A 90 -0.08 -7.09 1.80
N MET A 91 -0.84 -8.04 2.39
CA MET A 91 -1.63 -9.02 1.65
C MET A 91 -2.73 -8.35 0.83
N ILE A 92 -3.45 -7.37 1.41
CA ILE A 92 -4.46 -6.58 0.70
C ILE A 92 -3.82 -5.80 -0.47
N HIS A 93 -2.70 -5.16 -0.25
CA HIS A 93 -2.00 -4.49 -1.34
C HIS A 93 -1.52 -5.47 -2.41
N THR A 94 -1.03 -6.64 -2.01
CA THR A 94 -0.50 -7.63 -2.96
C THR A 94 -1.60 -8.26 -3.80
N TYR A 95 -2.77 -8.59 -3.22
CA TYR A 95 -3.88 -9.13 -4.00
C TYR A 95 -4.31 -8.17 -5.11
N SER A 96 -4.38 -6.86 -4.80
CA SER A 96 -4.77 -5.88 -5.81
C SER A 96 -3.79 -5.84 -6.99
N LEU A 97 -2.49 -5.96 -6.72
CA LEU A 97 -1.48 -6.05 -7.77
C LEU A 97 -1.57 -7.35 -8.58
N VAL A 98 -1.85 -8.49 -7.92
CA VAL A 98 -2.02 -9.79 -8.60
C VAL A 98 -3.21 -9.76 -9.55
N HIS A 99 -4.32 -9.14 -9.12
CA HIS A 99 -5.50 -9.00 -9.96
C HIS A 99 -5.32 -7.94 -11.06
N ASP A 100 -4.66 -6.82 -10.77
CA ASP A 100 -4.35 -5.80 -11.79
C ASP A 100 -3.51 -6.38 -12.93
N ASP A 101 -2.58 -7.29 -12.64
CA ASP A 101 -1.70 -7.91 -13.64
C ASP A 101 -2.42 -8.91 -14.57
N LEU A 102 -3.64 -9.36 -14.24
CA LEU A 102 -4.37 -10.37 -15.03
C LEU A 102 -4.66 -9.90 -16.46
N PRO A 103 -4.78 -10.85 -17.43
CA PRO A 103 -5.11 -10.52 -18.83
C PRO A 103 -6.42 -9.74 -19.01
N ALA A 104 -7.38 -9.89 -18.10
CA ALA A 104 -8.64 -9.14 -18.11
C ALA A 104 -8.53 -7.70 -17.56
N MET A 105 -7.37 -7.33 -17.01
CA MET A 105 -7.06 -6.05 -16.41
C MET A 105 -5.92 -5.37 -17.20
N ASP A 106 -4.77 -5.09 -16.59
CA ASP A 106 -3.64 -4.42 -17.24
C ASP A 106 -2.84 -5.34 -18.17
N ASN A 107 -2.99 -6.68 -18.04
CA ASN A 107 -2.28 -7.71 -18.81
C ASN A 107 -0.76 -7.56 -18.77
N ASP A 108 -0.21 -7.30 -17.60
CA ASP A 108 1.21 -7.11 -17.41
C ASP A 108 1.97 -8.43 -17.33
N ASP A 109 3.05 -8.57 -18.09
CA ASP A 109 3.92 -9.75 -18.08
C ASP A 109 4.93 -9.74 -16.93
N PHE A 110 5.32 -8.55 -16.45
CA PHE A 110 6.36 -8.36 -15.43
C PHE A 110 5.95 -7.34 -14.38
N ARG A 111 6.26 -7.65 -13.12
CA ARG A 111 6.13 -6.74 -11.97
C ARG A 111 7.37 -6.80 -11.09
N ARG A 112 7.97 -5.64 -10.79
CA ARG A 112 9.20 -5.55 -9.98
C ARG A 112 10.34 -6.41 -10.53
N GLY A 113 10.45 -6.50 -11.86
CA GLY A 113 11.48 -7.27 -12.56
C GLY A 113 11.29 -8.79 -12.55
N LYS A 114 10.16 -9.30 -12.05
CA LYS A 114 9.80 -10.72 -12.07
C LYS A 114 8.56 -10.93 -12.95
N PRO A 115 8.39 -12.11 -13.59
CA PRO A 115 7.13 -12.45 -14.23
C PRO A 115 5.96 -12.34 -13.26
N THR A 116 4.79 -11.91 -13.75
CA THR A 116 3.60 -11.79 -12.92
C THR A 116 3.05 -13.16 -12.51
N THR A 117 2.20 -13.19 -11.48
CA THR A 117 1.70 -14.44 -10.90
C THR A 117 0.99 -15.30 -11.94
N HIS A 118 0.15 -14.70 -12.79
CA HIS A 118 -0.56 -15.44 -13.86
C HIS A 118 0.39 -15.99 -14.93
N LYS A 119 1.55 -15.37 -15.16
CA LYS A 119 2.55 -15.91 -16.09
C LYS A 119 3.30 -17.13 -15.54
N VAL A 120 3.46 -17.21 -14.21
CA VAL A 120 4.19 -18.31 -13.56
C VAL A 120 3.28 -19.49 -13.25
N PHE A 121 2.06 -19.23 -12.78
CA PHE A 121 1.15 -20.26 -12.23
C PHE A 121 -0.10 -20.52 -13.08
N GLY A 122 -0.35 -19.69 -14.10
CA GLY A 122 -1.59 -19.71 -14.88
C GLY A 122 -2.59 -18.65 -14.41
N GLU A 123 -3.50 -18.27 -15.30
CA GLU A 123 -4.50 -17.22 -15.05
C GLU A 123 -5.47 -17.61 -13.93
N ASP A 124 -5.92 -18.86 -13.91
CA ASP A 124 -6.78 -19.43 -12.88
C ASP A 124 -6.13 -19.36 -11.48
N MET A 125 -4.84 -19.69 -11.38
CA MET A 125 -4.10 -19.56 -10.13
C MET A 125 -3.81 -18.10 -9.78
N GLY A 126 -3.65 -17.21 -10.74
CA GLY A 126 -3.57 -15.77 -10.52
C GLY A 126 -4.85 -15.23 -9.86
N ILE A 127 -6.02 -15.60 -10.36
CA ILE A 127 -7.32 -15.24 -9.78
C ILE A 127 -7.43 -15.78 -8.34
N LEU A 128 -7.20 -17.08 -8.16
CA LEU A 128 -7.33 -17.72 -6.84
C LEU A 128 -6.29 -17.21 -5.83
N ALA A 129 -5.08 -16.84 -6.27
CA ALA A 129 -4.05 -16.27 -5.39
C ALA A 129 -4.46 -14.88 -4.87
N GLY A 130 -5.07 -14.05 -5.72
CA GLY A 130 -5.62 -12.77 -5.29
C GLY A 130 -6.74 -12.95 -4.27
N ASP A 131 -7.71 -13.82 -4.55
CA ASP A 131 -8.82 -14.13 -3.64
C ASP A 131 -8.31 -14.68 -2.30
N ALA A 132 -7.34 -15.59 -2.36
CA ALA A 132 -6.75 -16.21 -1.16
C ALA A 132 -5.99 -15.17 -0.31
N LEU A 133 -5.20 -14.27 -0.94
CA LEU A 133 -4.51 -13.19 -0.24
C LEU A 133 -5.49 -12.24 0.43
N LEU A 134 -6.57 -11.84 -0.26
CA LEU A 134 -7.58 -10.95 0.29
C LEU A 134 -8.29 -11.59 1.49
N ASN A 135 -8.76 -12.82 1.36
CA ASN A 135 -9.43 -13.51 2.47
C ASN A 135 -8.46 -13.75 3.65
N PHE A 136 -7.24 -14.20 3.36
CA PHE A 136 -6.25 -14.51 4.37
C PHE A 136 -5.74 -13.26 5.10
N ALA A 137 -5.79 -12.09 4.47
CA ALA A 137 -5.56 -10.81 5.13
C ALA A 137 -6.54 -10.57 6.29
N TYR A 138 -7.83 -10.79 6.04
CA TYR A 138 -8.85 -10.65 7.10
C TYR A 138 -8.72 -11.72 8.19
N GLU A 139 -8.40 -12.96 7.82
CA GLU A 139 -8.10 -14.01 8.82
C GLU A 139 -6.91 -13.60 9.70
N THR A 140 -5.88 -13.01 9.12
CA THR A 140 -4.68 -12.54 9.81
C THR A 140 -4.99 -11.36 10.73
N ALA A 141 -5.73 -10.36 10.26
CA ALA A 141 -6.16 -9.23 11.08
C ALA A 141 -7.06 -9.69 12.25
N LEU A 142 -7.98 -10.63 12.01
CA LEU A 142 -8.83 -11.21 13.05
C LEU A 142 -8.02 -11.96 14.14
N LYS A 143 -6.92 -12.62 13.77
CA LYS A 143 -5.99 -13.21 14.76
C LYS A 143 -5.37 -12.10 15.61
N GLY A 144 -4.98 -10.97 15.00
CA GLY A 144 -4.52 -9.77 15.72
C GLY A 144 -5.58 -9.25 16.69
N VAL A 145 -6.84 -9.10 16.24
CA VAL A 145 -7.98 -8.73 17.11
C VAL A 145 -8.11 -9.71 18.26
N GLY A 146 -7.98 -11.02 18.00
CA GLY A 146 -8.02 -12.07 19.03
C GLY A 146 -6.97 -11.90 20.11
N GLN A 147 -5.81 -11.33 19.81
CA GLN A 147 -4.67 -11.16 20.73
C GLN A 147 -4.64 -9.78 21.42
N ALA A 148 -5.30 -8.77 20.87
CA ALA A 148 -5.26 -7.40 21.39
C ALA A 148 -5.78 -7.29 22.82
N ARG A 149 -5.12 -6.47 23.65
CA ARG A 149 -5.62 -6.09 24.99
C ARG A 149 -6.88 -5.23 24.88
N ASN A 150 -6.85 -4.24 24.00
CA ASN A 150 -8.02 -3.43 23.66
C ASN A 150 -8.69 -3.96 22.39
N LYS A 151 -9.75 -4.76 22.56
CA LYS A 151 -10.52 -5.36 21.46
C LYS A 151 -11.27 -4.32 20.64
N GLU A 152 -11.75 -3.26 21.26
CA GLU A 152 -12.51 -2.20 20.61
C GLU A 152 -11.64 -1.46 19.60
N ASN A 153 -10.44 -1.06 20.00
CA ASN A 153 -9.47 -0.44 19.09
C ASN A 153 -9.10 -1.39 17.94
N ALA A 154 -8.85 -2.67 18.23
CA ALA A 154 -8.49 -3.64 17.20
C ALA A 154 -9.64 -3.92 16.22
N VAL A 155 -10.90 -3.92 16.68
CA VAL A 155 -12.09 -4.00 15.82
C VAL A 155 -12.21 -2.72 14.98
N GLY A 156 -12.03 -1.53 15.58
CA GLY A 156 -12.02 -0.26 14.85
C GLY A 156 -10.95 -0.22 13.75
N ALA A 157 -9.75 -0.71 14.04
CA ALA A 157 -8.68 -0.84 13.04
C ALA A 157 -9.06 -1.80 11.89
N LEU A 158 -9.73 -2.92 12.20
CA LEU A 158 -10.24 -3.86 11.21
C LEU A 158 -11.35 -3.24 10.33
N GLN A 159 -12.24 -2.45 10.92
CA GLN A 159 -13.29 -1.72 10.19
C GLN A 159 -12.66 -0.74 9.18
N ILE A 160 -11.69 0.08 9.62
CA ILE A 160 -10.96 1.00 8.74
C ILE A 160 -10.27 0.24 7.59
N LEU A 161 -9.56 -0.85 7.91
CA LEU A 161 -8.88 -1.67 6.91
C LEU A 161 -9.85 -2.20 5.86
N SER A 162 -11.01 -2.72 6.28
CA SER A 162 -12.00 -3.30 5.38
C SER A 162 -12.72 -2.26 4.54
N GLU A 163 -13.06 -1.10 5.09
CA GLU A 163 -13.74 -0.02 4.38
C GLU A 163 -12.83 0.61 3.33
N LYS A 164 -11.60 0.95 3.72
CA LYS A 164 -10.62 1.58 2.81
C LYS A 164 -10.10 0.64 1.72
N ALA A 165 -10.11 -0.67 1.92
CA ALA A 165 -9.83 -1.66 0.89
C ALA A 165 -11.03 -1.92 -0.03
N GLY A 166 -12.24 -1.66 0.42
CA GLY A 166 -13.51 -2.04 -0.21
C GLY A 166 -14.02 -1.08 -1.28
N VAL A 167 -15.34 -1.15 -1.52
CA VAL A 167 -16.04 -0.41 -2.58
C VAL A 167 -16.09 1.11 -2.35
N PHE A 168 -15.93 1.55 -1.11
CA PHE A 168 -15.81 2.97 -0.74
C PHE A 168 -14.35 3.45 -0.65
N GLY A 169 -13.40 2.58 -0.98
CA GLY A 169 -11.97 2.84 -0.99
C GLY A 169 -11.32 2.34 -2.28
N MET A 170 -10.26 1.54 -2.14
CA MET A 170 -9.39 1.11 -3.24
C MET A 170 -10.15 0.46 -4.40
N VAL A 171 -11.06 -0.48 -4.12
CA VAL A 171 -11.86 -1.14 -5.18
C VAL A 171 -12.73 -0.14 -5.92
N GLY A 172 -13.34 0.83 -5.22
CA GLY A 172 -14.13 1.89 -5.87
C GLY A 172 -13.30 2.76 -6.80
N GLY A 173 -12.07 3.12 -6.41
CA GLY A 173 -11.13 3.84 -7.28
C GLY A 173 -10.72 3.01 -8.50
N GLN A 174 -10.47 1.72 -8.31
CA GLN A 174 -10.11 0.79 -9.38
C GLN A 174 -11.22 0.62 -10.41
N VAL A 175 -12.48 0.55 -9.98
CA VAL A 175 -13.64 0.47 -10.90
C VAL A 175 -13.66 1.65 -11.88
N VAL A 176 -13.49 2.87 -11.36
CA VAL A 176 -13.49 4.07 -12.22
C VAL A 176 -12.26 4.10 -13.14
N ASP A 177 -11.09 3.69 -12.65
CA ASP A 177 -9.86 3.60 -13.46
C ASP A 177 -10.07 2.64 -14.66
N VAL A 178 -10.60 1.45 -14.41
CA VAL A 178 -10.88 0.44 -15.45
C VAL A 178 -11.97 0.90 -16.42
N GLU A 179 -13.09 1.41 -15.92
CA GLU A 179 -14.21 1.86 -16.77
C GLU A 179 -13.83 3.03 -17.68
N MET A 180 -12.88 3.84 -17.26
CA MET A 180 -12.43 5.03 -17.97
C MET A 180 -11.16 4.81 -18.82
N THR A 181 -10.61 3.61 -18.85
CA THR A 181 -9.47 3.28 -19.73
C THR A 181 -9.81 3.59 -21.19
N GLY A 182 -8.97 4.37 -21.88
CA GLY A 182 -9.20 4.82 -23.27
C GLY A 182 -10.29 5.86 -23.43
N LYS A 183 -10.77 6.51 -22.35
CA LYS A 183 -11.75 7.59 -22.38
C LYS A 183 -11.20 8.85 -21.73
N SER A 184 -11.78 10.01 -22.13
CA SER A 184 -11.45 11.28 -21.47
C SER A 184 -12.02 11.32 -20.05
N LEU A 185 -11.17 11.63 -19.08
CA LEU A 185 -11.52 11.83 -17.67
C LEU A 185 -11.80 13.31 -17.39
N THR A 186 -12.72 13.57 -16.49
CA THR A 186 -12.83 14.89 -15.83
C THR A 186 -11.82 14.98 -14.69
N GLU A 187 -11.44 16.21 -14.29
CA GLU A 187 -10.60 16.44 -13.10
C GLU A 187 -11.13 15.70 -11.86
N ALA A 188 -12.44 15.79 -11.60
CA ALA A 188 -13.06 15.11 -10.47
C ALA A 188 -12.92 13.58 -10.51
N GLN A 189 -12.87 12.98 -11.70
CA GLN A 189 -12.65 11.54 -11.85
C GLN A 189 -11.18 11.18 -11.62
N VAL A 190 -10.24 12.01 -12.08
CA VAL A 190 -8.80 11.83 -11.79
C VAL A 190 -8.55 11.92 -10.28
N ASP A 191 -9.08 12.96 -9.63
CA ASP A 191 -8.98 13.11 -8.17
C ASP A 191 -9.58 11.91 -7.42
N PHE A 192 -10.74 11.42 -7.88
CA PHE A 192 -11.40 10.25 -7.30
C PHE A 192 -10.53 8.99 -7.41
N ILE A 193 -9.95 8.73 -8.60
CA ILE A 193 -9.08 7.59 -8.83
C ILE A 193 -7.84 7.69 -7.93
N TYR A 194 -7.14 8.82 -7.93
CA TYR A 194 -5.90 9.02 -7.16
C TYR A 194 -6.14 8.87 -5.66
N ARG A 195 -7.21 9.49 -5.16
CA ARG A 195 -7.58 9.42 -3.76
C ARG A 195 -7.93 8.00 -3.33
N LEU A 196 -8.74 7.27 -4.12
CA LEU A 196 -9.26 5.97 -3.68
C LEU A 196 -8.36 4.82 -4.11
N LYS A 197 -7.97 4.72 -5.39
CA LYS A 197 -7.14 3.59 -5.86
C LYS A 197 -5.80 3.52 -5.12
N THR A 198 -5.14 4.65 -4.93
CA THR A 198 -3.81 4.71 -4.30
C THR A 198 -3.87 5.23 -2.87
N GLY A 199 -4.59 6.33 -2.64
CA GLY A 199 -4.64 7.03 -1.36
C GLY A 199 -5.33 6.24 -0.25
N ALA A 200 -6.43 5.54 -0.53
CA ALA A 200 -7.22 4.87 0.50
C ALA A 200 -6.41 3.89 1.38
N LEU A 201 -5.49 3.10 0.79
CA LEU A 201 -4.63 2.21 1.58
C LEU A 201 -3.50 2.93 2.33
N LEU A 202 -3.09 4.12 1.90
CA LEU A 202 -2.15 4.97 2.66
C LEU A 202 -2.86 5.62 3.85
N GLU A 203 -4.08 6.13 3.65
CA GLU A 203 -4.97 6.59 4.71
C GLU A 203 -5.17 5.47 5.74
N ALA A 204 -5.63 4.30 5.30
CA ALA A 204 -5.82 3.12 6.17
C ALA A 204 -4.57 2.76 6.96
N SER A 205 -3.39 2.82 6.33
CA SER A 205 -2.14 2.45 7.00
C SER A 205 -1.86 3.34 8.22
N LEU A 206 -2.01 4.64 8.07
CA LEU A 206 -1.79 5.60 9.15
C LEU A 206 -2.89 5.53 10.21
N MET A 207 -4.16 5.45 9.79
CA MET A 207 -5.31 5.34 10.69
C MET A 207 -5.27 4.06 11.54
N VAL A 208 -4.99 2.91 10.90
CA VAL A 208 -4.89 1.61 11.59
C VAL A 208 -3.81 1.65 12.67
N GLY A 209 -2.63 2.19 12.36
CA GLY A 209 -1.57 2.33 13.35
C GLY A 209 -1.99 3.19 14.54
N ALA A 210 -2.63 4.33 14.29
CA ALA A 210 -3.11 5.25 15.32
C ALA A 210 -4.20 4.62 16.19
N VAL A 211 -5.23 4.00 15.60
CA VAL A 211 -6.33 3.37 16.32
C VAL A 211 -5.84 2.20 17.18
N LEU A 212 -4.96 1.35 16.65
CA LEU A 212 -4.39 0.25 17.43
C LEU A 212 -3.62 0.74 18.66
N ALA A 213 -2.96 1.89 18.56
CA ALA A 213 -2.25 2.51 19.68
C ALA A 213 -3.18 3.26 20.65
N GLY A 214 -4.47 3.41 20.35
CA GLY A 214 -5.43 4.11 21.18
C GLY A 214 -5.41 5.62 21.04
N ALA A 215 -5.05 6.13 19.86
CA ALA A 215 -5.10 7.55 19.55
C ALA A 215 -6.52 8.11 19.68
N PRO A 216 -6.71 9.36 20.12
CA PRO A 216 -7.99 10.05 20.09
C PRO A 216 -8.57 10.12 18.68
N GLU A 217 -9.90 10.08 18.55
CA GLU A 217 -10.61 10.10 17.25
C GLU A 217 -10.18 11.29 16.37
N GLU A 218 -10.03 12.48 16.94
CA GLU A 218 -9.55 13.66 16.22
C GLU A 218 -8.17 13.43 15.59
N GLN A 219 -7.26 12.75 16.28
CA GLN A 219 -5.92 12.47 15.79
C GLN A 219 -5.91 11.34 14.73
N VAL A 220 -6.87 10.42 14.82
CA VAL A 220 -7.10 9.42 13.74
C VAL A 220 -7.55 10.11 12.45
N VAL A 221 -8.44 11.11 12.54
CA VAL A 221 -8.86 11.94 11.40
C VAL A 221 -7.66 12.72 10.83
N TRP A 222 -6.76 13.24 11.67
CA TRP A 222 -5.54 13.88 11.19
C TRP A 222 -4.62 12.90 10.44
N MET A 223 -4.52 11.66 10.93
CA MET A 223 -3.76 10.61 10.23
C MET A 223 -4.39 10.23 8.87
N GLU A 224 -5.72 10.24 8.76
CA GLU A 224 -6.42 10.10 7.49
C GLU A 224 -6.05 11.24 6.52
N GLN A 225 -6.10 12.48 6.97
CA GLN A 225 -5.76 13.65 6.17
C GLN A 225 -4.30 13.62 5.69
N ILE A 226 -3.35 13.24 6.55
CA ILE A 226 -1.95 13.02 6.17
C ILE A 226 -1.86 11.96 5.07
N GLY A 227 -2.54 10.83 5.24
CA GLY A 227 -2.57 9.74 4.26
C GLY A 227 -3.13 10.17 2.92
N ALA A 228 -4.21 10.96 2.92
CA ALA A 228 -4.81 11.54 1.71
C ALA A 228 -3.84 12.48 0.98
N CYS A 229 -3.18 13.38 1.71
CA CYS A 229 -2.18 14.30 1.15
C CYS A 229 -1.00 13.52 0.53
N ILE A 230 -0.47 12.52 1.25
CA ILE A 230 0.62 11.67 0.75
C ILE A 230 0.18 10.93 -0.52
N GLY A 231 -1.03 10.36 -0.54
CA GLY A 231 -1.57 9.62 -1.68
C GLY A 231 -1.68 10.48 -2.93
N MET A 232 -2.23 11.68 -2.80
CA MET A 232 -2.34 12.65 -3.90
C MET A 232 -0.97 13.12 -4.39
N ALA A 233 -0.09 13.55 -3.49
CA ALA A 233 1.25 13.98 -3.85
C ALA A 233 2.05 12.85 -4.53
N PHE A 234 1.92 11.63 -4.02
CA PHE A 234 2.57 10.44 -4.57
C PHE A 234 2.11 10.17 -6.02
N GLN A 235 0.81 10.23 -6.28
CA GLN A 235 0.28 9.94 -7.61
C GLN A 235 0.60 11.05 -8.62
N ILE A 236 0.49 12.32 -8.23
CA ILE A 236 0.88 13.45 -9.08
C ILE A 236 2.38 13.41 -9.38
N GLN A 237 3.22 13.03 -8.39
CA GLN A 237 4.66 12.87 -8.61
C GLN A 237 4.97 11.70 -9.56
N ASP A 238 4.18 10.61 -9.55
CA ASP A 238 4.29 9.53 -10.54
C ASP A 238 4.05 10.03 -11.95
N ASP A 239 3.00 10.84 -12.17
CA ASP A 239 2.70 11.45 -13.48
C ASP A 239 3.86 12.34 -13.96
N ILE A 240 4.42 13.16 -13.05
CA ILE A 240 5.57 14.01 -13.35
C ILE A 240 6.78 13.16 -13.77
N LEU A 241 7.05 12.09 -13.03
CA LEU A 241 8.17 11.20 -13.29
C LEU A 241 8.01 10.39 -14.58
N ASP A 242 6.80 9.99 -14.96
CA ASP A 242 6.55 9.30 -16.22
C ASP A 242 6.92 10.15 -17.44
N LEU A 243 6.84 11.49 -17.33
CA LEU A 243 7.20 12.43 -18.38
C LEU A 243 8.65 12.96 -18.31
N THR A 244 9.28 12.92 -17.13
CA THR A 244 10.58 13.60 -16.91
C THR A 244 11.75 12.67 -16.66
N SER A 245 11.51 11.40 -16.30
CA SER A 245 12.55 10.42 -16.00
C SER A 245 12.96 9.61 -17.23
N THR A 246 13.97 8.77 -17.06
CA THR A 246 14.39 7.80 -18.06
C THR A 246 13.91 6.39 -17.71
N THR A 247 13.81 5.50 -18.70
CA THR A 247 13.45 4.09 -18.45
C THR A 247 14.41 3.40 -17.48
N GLU A 248 15.69 3.80 -17.48
CA GLU A 248 16.71 3.28 -16.57
C GLU A 248 16.48 3.74 -15.12
N GLU A 249 15.99 4.96 -14.93
CA GLU A 249 15.68 5.53 -13.60
C GLU A 249 14.39 4.98 -13.03
N LEU A 250 13.33 4.84 -13.84
CA LEU A 250 12.00 4.36 -13.38
C LEU A 250 11.92 2.84 -13.25
N GLY A 251 12.77 2.09 -13.96
CA GLY A 251 12.68 0.62 -14.02
C GLY A 251 11.45 0.10 -14.80
N LYS A 252 10.70 0.99 -15.47
CA LYS A 252 9.59 0.72 -16.39
C LYS A 252 9.71 1.66 -17.60
N PRO A 253 9.09 1.34 -18.75
CA PRO A 253 9.08 2.24 -19.90
C PRO A 253 8.49 3.60 -19.54
N VAL A 254 9.15 4.70 -19.92
CA VAL A 254 8.62 6.06 -19.81
C VAL A 254 7.54 6.30 -20.86
N GLY A 255 6.61 7.22 -20.58
CA GLY A 255 5.48 7.51 -21.47
C GLY A 255 4.47 6.38 -21.55
N SER A 256 4.37 5.57 -20.49
CA SER A 256 3.39 4.50 -20.41
C SER A 256 1.97 5.05 -20.35
N ASP A 257 1.77 6.20 -19.69
CA ASP A 257 0.48 6.86 -19.59
C ASP A 257 0.02 7.42 -20.96
N GLU A 258 0.95 8.00 -21.74
CA GLU A 258 0.67 8.46 -23.10
C GLU A 258 0.32 7.29 -24.05
N LYS A 259 1.04 6.16 -23.96
CA LYS A 259 0.74 4.95 -24.74
C LYS A 259 -0.63 4.35 -24.42
N ASN A 260 -1.07 4.45 -23.15
CA ASN A 260 -2.34 3.94 -22.68
C ASN A 260 -3.45 4.98 -22.79
N GLU A 261 -3.21 6.13 -23.42
CA GLU A 261 -4.16 7.25 -23.54
C GLU A 261 -4.74 7.68 -22.18
N LYS A 262 -3.95 7.52 -21.10
CA LYS A 262 -4.37 7.91 -19.74
C LYS A 262 -4.32 9.42 -19.59
N MET A 263 -5.43 10.00 -19.13
CA MET A 263 -5.43 11.39 -18.66
C MET A 263 -4.87 11.43 -17.25
N THR A 264 -3.81 12.21 -17.08
CA THR A 264 -3.09 12.38 -15.81
C THR A 264 -3.28 13.80 -15.27
N TYR A 265 -2.88 14.05 -14.03
CA TYR A 265 -2.93 15.40 -13.46
C TYR A 265 -2.10 16.39 -14.30
N VAL A 266 -0.94 15.96 -14.81
CA VAL A 266 -0.07 16.78 -15.67
C VAL A 266 -0.74 17.10 -17.00
N THR A 267 -1.47 16.17 -17.62
CA THR A 267 -2.15 16.42 -18.89
C THR A 267 -3.33 17.41 -18.75
N ILE A 268 -3.98 17.44 -17.58
CA ILE A 268 -5.12 18.34 -17.30
C ILE A 268 -4.65 19.75 -16.93
N HIS A 269 -3.65 19.85 -16.04
CA HIS A 269 -3.27 21.10 -15.40
C HIS A 269 -1.92 21.67 -15.85
N GLY A 270 -1.13 20.86 -16.57
CA GLY A 270 0.24 21.18 -16.95
C GLY A 270 1.26 20.92 -15.85
N MET A 271 2.52 20.83 -16.26
CA MET A 271 3.67 20.43 -15.42
C MET A 271 3.88 21.34 -14.20
N GLU A 272 3.83 22.66 -14.39
CA GLU A 272 4.10 23.60 -13.28
C GLU A 272 3.02 23.54 -12.20
N ARG A 273 1.75 23.43 -12.60
CA ARG A 273 0.67 23.28 -11.64
C ARG A 273 0.71 21.94 -10.89
N ALA A 274 1.13 20.87 -11.57
CA ALA A 274 1.34 19.56 -10.93
C ALA A 274 2.42 19.63 -9.84
N LYS A 275 3.56 20.29 -10.12
CA LYS A 275 4.62 20.50 -9.12
C LYS A 275 4.15 21.33 -7.93
N GLU A 276 3.44 22.44 -8.19
CA GLU A 276 2.85 23.26 -7.11
C GLU A 276 1.91 22.43 -6.23
N LYS A 277 1.09 21.54 -6.81
CA LYS A 277 0.17 20.69 -6.05
C LYS A 277 0.90 19.64 -5.20
N VAL A 278 1.97 19.08 -5.70
CA VAL A 278 2.83 18.19 -4.90
C VAL A 278 3.36 18.92 -3.67
N GLU A 279 3.89 20.12 -3.82
CA GLU A 279 4.38 20.93 -2.69
C GLU A 279 3.25 21.34 -1.73
N GLU A 280 2.06 21.69 -2.25
CA GLU A 280 0.89 22.05 -1.44
C GLU A 280 0.43 20.89 -0.55
N TYR A 281 0.21 19.69 -1.12
CA TYR A 281 -0.17 18.50 -0.35
C TYR A 281 0.91 18.09 0.66
N SER A 282 2.15 18.27 0.29
CA SER A 282 3.30 17.99 1.16
C SER A 282 3.33 18.89 2.37
N GLY A 283 3.18 20.18 2.14
CA GLY A 283 3.13 21.19 3.20
C GLY A 283 1.97 20.90 4.17
N GLN A 284 0.78 20.60 3.63
CA GLN A 284 -0.39 20.24 4.45
C GLN A 284 -0.13 19.00 5.33
N ALA A 285 0.44 17.94 4.77
CA ALA A 285 0.77 16.73 5.53
C ALA A 285 1.74 17.03 6.68
N LEU A 286 2.76 17.84 6.42
CA LEU A 286 3.76 18.20 7.44
C LEU A 286 3.19 19.13 8.52
N GLU A 287 2.36 20.10 8.16
CA GLU A 287 1.69 20.99 9.11
C GLU A 287 0.79 20.22 10.09
N ILE A 288 0.06 19.20 9.60
CA ILE A 288 -0.76 18.35 10.46
C ILE A 288 0.14 17.49 11.35
N LEU A 289 1.20 16.92 10.79
CA LEU A 289 2.12 16.05 11.52
C LEU A 289 2.81 16.78 12.68
N GLU A 290 3.11 18.07 12.53
CA GLU A 290 3.68 18.90 13.60
C GLU A 290 2.74 19.13 14.79
N GLN A 291 1.43 18.97 14.60
CA GLN A 291 0.42 19.09 15.66
C GLN A 291 0.22 17.80 16.45
N LEU A 292 0.70 16.65 15.94
CA LEU A 292 0.56 15.36 16.59
C LEU A 292 1.48 15.22 17.81
N PRO A 293 1.06 14.48 18.85
CA PRO A 293 1.91 14.19 20.00
C PRO A 293 3.08 13.29 19.60
N GLY A 294 4.25 13.57 20.15
CA GLY A 294 5.43 12.76 19.91
C GLY A 294 6.28 13.22 18.74
N GLU A 295 7.48 12.67 18.63
CA GLU A 295 8.42 12.94 17.55
C GLU A 295 8.77 11.60 16.86
N ASN A 296 8.57 11.54 15.56
CA ASN A 296 9.02 10.42 14.74
C ASN A 296 9.83 10.94 13.55
N ALA A 297 11.14 11.12 13.75
CA ALA A 297 12.03 11.67 12.72
C ALA A 297 12.04 10.80 11.45
N PHE A 298 11.89 9.48 11.58
CA PHE A 298 11.82 8.59 10.43
C PHE A 298 10.53 8.81 9.62
N LEU A 299 9.36 8.88 10.28
CA LEU A 299 8.09 9.14 9.61
C LEU A 299 8.09 10.49 8.89
N ASN A 300 8.60 11.53 9.54
CA ASN A 300 8.75 12.85 8.95
C ASN A 300 9.61 12.79 7.68
N THR A 301 10.76 12.11 7.75
CA THR A 301 11.67 11.97 6.60
C THR A 301 11.07 11.11 5.51
N LEU A 302 10.36 10.02 5.87
CA LEU A 302 9.70 9.15 4.90
C LEU A 302 8.66 9.92 4.08
N ILE A 303 7.84 10.76 4.72
CA ILE A 303 6.86 11.60 4.04
C ILE A 303 7.56 12.55 3.06
N LEU A 304 8.60 13.25 3.49
CA LEU A 304 9.38 14.15 2.63
C LEU A 304 10.03 13.41 1.44
N GLU A 305 10.63 12.25 1.67
CA GLU A 305 11.28 11.47 0.60
C GLU A 305 10.29 10.90 -0.41
N LEU A 306 9.06 10.57 0.00
CA LEU A 306 8.01 10.12 -0.92
C LEU A 306 7.54 11.22 -1.85
N ILE A 307 7.55 12.44 -1.37
CA ILE A 307 7.11 13.63 -2.07
C ILE A 307 8.17 14.10 -3.06
N HIS A 308 9.43 14.17 -2.62
CA HIS A 308 10.55 14.66 -3.42
C HIS A 308 11.33 13.56 -4.14
N ARG A 309 10.75 12.37 -4.26
CA ARG A 309 11.41 11.24 -4.93
C ARG A 309 11.76 11.55 -6.37
N LYS A 310 12.88 11.01 -6.82
CA LYS A 310 13.36 11.11 -8.21
C LYS A 310 13.15 9.81 -8.97
N LYS A 311 12.68 8.76 -8.27
CA LYS A 311 12.42 7.42 -8.84
C LYS A 311 11.49 6.60 -7.91
#